data_327fb249ed65005810a0ffb3b9c3a58a
#
_entry.id   327fb249ed65005810a0ffb3b9c3a58a
#
_cell.length_a   1.000
_cell.length_b   1.000
_cell.length_c   1.000
_cell.angle_alpha   90.00
_cell.angle_beta   90.00
_cell.angle_gamma   90.00
#
_symmetry.space_group_name_H-M   'P 1'
#
loop_
_entity.id
_entity.type
_entity.pdbx_description
1 polymer ?
#
loop_
_entity_poly.entity_id
_entity_poly.type
_entity_poly.pdbx_seq_one_letter_code
_entity_poly.pdbx_strand_id
1 'polypeptide(L)'
;MARLSNLLRAGLLAYTVLADASPGSSSQINWGPCSEFNSTEPIQCANLTVPLDYTQPELNKTLQLQLLRIPALRQPSRGSILFNFGGPSVAGRPTLAASGGLFRNSTSEYHDLVTFDPRGTGNTLPFSCFDDEQERVSYFLKNPKAWGSLIIPYFWAKSSDNTPGRLWASAKLFVDKCFERNGEIGGLIGSAFVARDMMQIVDALGEDGLLRYWGGSYGTLLGQTAAAMFPERIDRMVLDGNLNPHEYYHGYDDEQWTDSDKAFSAVFQSCVANRSDCLLAQRYQNQTAAQLEDTIYTLIHDLNDRPIPFNGNLIDYGFVKTGVMTALYSPDLWVLLDIGFDALISRNLTRFTEVWDALSKTYGSIGSAVEAQMGIRCSDKIVRMETLDEFLPIMERQFGISRVFGDVQTGAEMICAQWRFPAKGQYTGDFHVKTRHPVLFIGNTADAFTPLASARNASAGFEGSVVLQTNGYGVSSLPLFMGIWSVD
;
A
#
# COMPACT_ATOMS: atom_id res chain seq x y z
N MET A 1 -27.27 70.32 -33.84
CA MET A 1 -26.77 69.46 -34.88
C MET A 1 -25.27 69.20 -34.66
N ALA A 2 -24.85 68.55 -33.65
CA ALA A 2 -23.44 68.26 -33.43
C ALA A 2 -23.31 66.82 -32.92
N ARG A 3 -22.57 66.02 -33.65
CA ARG A 3 -22.18 64.66 -33.29
C ARG A 3 -21.04 64.70 -32.26
N LEU A 4 -21.21 64.07 -31.12
CA LEU A 4 -20.09 63.73 -30.23
C LEU A 4 -19.80 62.23 -30.35
N SER A 5 -18.63 61.92 -30.79
CA SER A 5 -18.02 60.63 -30.82
C SER A 5 -17.28 60.39 -29.49
N ASN A 6 -17.69 59.38 -28.74
CA ASN A 6 -16.94 58.91 -27.55
C ASN A 6 -16.07 57.73 -27.93
N LEU A 7 -14.75 57.90 -27.87
CA LEU A 7 -13.73 56.89 -27.92
C LEU A 7 -13.61 56.22 -26.53
N LEU A 8 -13.98 54.94 -26.45
CA LEU A 8 -13.66 54.06 -25.31
C LEU A 8 -12.20 53.54 -25.52
N ARG A 9 -11.29 54.00 -24.69
CA ARG A 9 -10.00 53.38 -24.50
C ARG A 9 -10.16 52.21 -23.52
N ALA A 10 -9.99 50.97 -24.03
CA ALA A 10 -9.82 49.80 -23.20
C ALA A 10 -8.37 49.77 -22.70
N GLY A 11 -8.16 49.97 -21.40
CA GLY A 11 -6.90 49.74 -20.74
C GLY A 11 -6.74 48.28 -20.41
N LEU A 12 -5.79 47.58 -21.06
CA LEU A 12 -5.31 46.26 -20.62
C LEU A 12 -4.46 46.47 -19.36
N LEU A 13 -4.98 46.07 -18.22
CA LEU A 13 -4.21 45.83 -17.00
C LEU A 13 -3.55 44.44 -17.12
N ALA A 14 -2.26 44.46 -17.48
CA ALA A 14 -1.43 43.28 -17.34
C ALA A 14 -1.13 43.06 -15.85
N TYR A 15 -1.75 42.03 -15.25
CA TYR A 15 -1.32 41.53 -13.96
C TYR A 15 -0.04 40.71 -14.14
N THR A 16 1.10 41.34 -13.84
CA THR A 16 2.34 40.64 -13.59
C THR A 16 2.22 39.95 -12.23
N VAL A 17 1.99 38.65 -12.24
CA VAL A 17 2.20 37.79 -11.04
C VAL A 17 3.72 37.72 -10.84
N LEU A 18 4.22 38.54 -9.93
CA LEU A 18 5.56 38.36 -9.37
C LEU A 18 5.50 37.14 -8.43
N ALA A 19 5.96 36.01 -8.92
CA ALA A 19 6.30 34.87 -8.09
C ALA A 19 7.68 35.12 -7.47
N ASP A 20 7.74 35.92 -6.41
CA ASP A 20 8.89 35.96 -5.51
C ASP A 20 8.74 34.81 -4.51
N ALA A 21 9.09 33.62 -4.93
CA ALA A 21 9.50 32.57 -4.00
C ALA A 21 11.00 32.78 -3.74
N SER A 22 11.33 33.44 -2.65
CA SER A 22 12.69 33.38 -2.11
C SER A 22 13.04 31.92 -1.90
N PRO A 23 14.16 31.39 -2.44
CA PRO A 23 14.61 30.05 -2.12
C PRO A 23 15.00 30.07 -0.65
N GLY A 24 14.15 29.47 0.21
CA GLY A 24 14.55 29.11 1.55
C GLY A 24 15.82 28.26 1.42
N SER A 25 16.87 28.60 2.16
CA SER A 25 18.11 27.84 2.17
C SER A 25 17.79 26.38 2.46
N SER A 26 17.88 25.50 1.46
CA SER A 26 17.72 24.08 1.65
C SER A 26 18.77 23.63 2.64
N SER A 27 18.36 23.17 3.82
CA SER A 27 19.27 22.61 4.81
C SER A 27 19.89 21.36 4.19
N GLN A 28 21.19 21.38 3.97
CA GLN A 28 21.92 20.22 3.46
C GLN A 28 21.76 19.04 4.41
N ILE A 29 21.50 17.83 3.87
CA ILE A 29 21.35 16.63 4.67
C ILE A 29 22.71 16.24 5.30
N ASN A 30 22.77 16.19 6.61
CA ASN A 30 23.95 15.77 7.36
C ASN A 30 23.88 14.27 7.63
N TRP A 31 24.50 13.47 6.78
CA TRP A 31 24.57 12.04 6.91
C TRP A 31 25.56 11.61 8.00
N GLY A 32 25.13 10.73 8.91
CA GLY A 32 25.92 10.16 9.97
C GLY A 32 25.81 8.63 10.05
N PRO A 33 26.60 7.99 10.94
CA PRO A 33 26.46 6.55 11.18
C PRO A 33 25.04 6.19 11.62
N CYS A 34 24.54 5.04 11.17
CA CYS A 34 23.24 4.53 11.56
C CYS A 34 23.43 3.22 12.34
N SER A 35 23.11 3.24 13.63
CA SER A 35 23.22 2.07 14.53
C SER A 35 21.85 1.47 14.89
N GLU A 36 20.77 2.02 14.36
CA GLU A 36 19.40 1.59 14.68
C GLU A 36 19.04 0.26 14.00
N PHE A 37 19.69 -0.06 12.88
CA PHE A 37 19.37 -1.23 12.06
C PHE A 37 20.60 -2.13 11.84
N ASN A 38 20.38 -3.43 11.86
CA ASN A 38 21.36 -4.39 11.36
C ASN A 38 21.27 -4.43 9.83
N SER A 39 22.39 -4.20 9.15
CA SER A 39 22.46 -4.25 7.70
C SER A 39 23.77 -4.87 7.23
N THR A 40 23.72 -5.63 6.15
CA THR A 40 24.92 -6.10 5.45
C THR A 40 25.56 -5.00 4.60
N GLU A 41 24.84 -3.91 4.39
CA GLU A 41 25.26 -2.77 3.60
C GLU A 41 25.75 -1.62 4.49
N PRO A 42 26.67 -0.77 4.02
CA PRO A 42 27.04 0.45 4.73
C PRO A 42 25.86 1.42 4.74
N ILE A 43 25.20 1.60 5.88
CA ILE A 43 24.04 2.49 6.02
C ILE A 43 24.44 3.79 6.75
N GLN A 44 23.78 4.87 6.35
CA GLN A 44 23.89 6.18 6.98
C GLN A 44 22.49 6.72 7.27
N CYS A 45 22.32 7.38 8.42
CA CYS A 45 21.07 8.00 8.82
C CYS A 45 21.18 9.52 8.85
N ALA A 46 20.05 10.20 8.68
CA ALA A 46 19.93 11.64 8.79
C ALA A 46 18.51 12.05 9.17
N ASN A 47 18.35 13.30 9.58
CA ASN A 47 17.06 13.95 9.75
C ASN A 47 17.00 15.18 8.84
N LEU A 48 15.81 15.42 8.27
CA LEU A 48 15.51 16.60 7.48
C LEU A 48 14.30 17.32 8.05
N THR A 49 14.47 18.61 8.35
CA THR A 49 13.37 19.46 8.80
C THR A 49 12.53 19.92 7.63
N VAL A 50 11.22 19.64 7.68
CA VAL A 50 10.24 20.05 6.64
C VAL A 50 9.04 20.75 7.29
N PRO A 51 8.24 21.52 6.55
CA PRO A 51 6.99 22.07 7.04
C PRO A 51 6.05 20.97 7.56
N LEU A 52 5.45 21.17 8.74
CA LEU A 52 4.42 20.27 9.25
C LEU A 52 3.17 20.32 8.40
N ASP A 53 2.72 21.53 8.04
CA ASP A 53 1.53 21.79 7.23
C ASP A 53 1.89 22.68 6.04
N TYR A 54 1.90 22.10 4.84
CA TYR A 54 2.20 22.83 3.59
C TYR A 54 1.09 23.80 3.16
N THR A 55 -0.09 23.71 3.78
CA THR A 55 -1.21 24.63 3.51
C THR A 55 -1.21 25.85 4.42
N GLN A 56 -0.37 25.84 5.47
CA GLN A 56 -0.24 26.92 6.46
C GLN A 56 1.24 27.19 6.80
N PRO A 57 2.07 27.52 5.80
CA PRO A 57 3.51 27.70 5.99
C PRO A 57 3.84 28.84 6.96
N GLU A 58 2.97 29.83 7.10
CA GLU A 58 3.13 30.97 7.99
C GLU A 58 3.15 30.57 9.49
N LEU A 59 2.63 29.41 9.85
CA LEU A 59 2.69 28.94 11.24
C LEU A 59 4.08 28.50 11.66
N ASN A 60 5.02 28.34 10.76
CA ASN A 60 6.42 27.94 10.98
C ASN A 60 6.56 26.65 11.83
N LYS A 61 5.52 25.80 11.86
CA LYS A 61 5.57 24.46 12.48
C LYS A 61 6.31 23.50 11.56
N THR A 62 7.21 22.71 12.13
CA THR A 62 8.07 21.79 11.39
C THR A 62 7.91 20.35 11.86
N LEU A 63 8.35 19.44 11.01
CA LEU A 63 8.43 18.01 11.22
C LEU A 63 9.85 17.55 10.88
N GLN A 64 10.35 16.53 11.59
CA GLN A 64 11.60 15.86 11.26
C GLN A 64 11.30 14.61 10.44
N LEU A 65 11.69 14.60 9.18
CA LEU A 65 11.72 13.38 8.37
C LEU A 65 12.97 12.58 8.73
N GLN A 66 12.78 11.30 8.99
CA GLN A 66 13.91 10.40 9.23
C GLN A 66 14.30 9.70 7.94
N LEU A 67 15.58 9.77 7.57
CA LEU A 67 16.12 9.26 6.32
C LEU A 67 17.17 8.18 6.58
N LEU A 68 17.32 7.29 5.59
CA LEU A 68 18.40 6.33 5.50
C LEU A 68 18.98 6.34 4.10
N ARG A 69 20.32 6.26 4.00
CA ARG A 69 21.05 6.15 2.74
C ARG A 69 21.99 4.95 2.76
N ILE A 70 22.08 4.27 1.61
CA ILE A 70 23.16 3.35 1.27
C ILE A 70 23.99 4.02 0.18
N PRO A 71 25.25 4.42 0.43
CA PRO A 71 26.07 5.13 -0.55
C PRO A 71 26.41 4.25 -1.76
N ALA A 72 26.56 4.87 -2.94
CA ALA A 72 27.02 4.23 -4.14
C ALA A 72 28.42 3.60 -3.93
N LEU A 73 28.59 2.35 -4.37
CA LEU A 73 29.92 1.67 -4.34
C LEU A 73 30.85 2.20 -5.41
N ARG A 74 30.30 2.55 -6.59
CA ARG A 74 31.07 3.04 -7.72
C ARG A 74 30.98 4.56 -7.79
N GLN A 75 32.12 5.19 -8.02
CA GLN A 75 32.27 6.64 -8.11
C GLN A 75 32.68 7.07 -9.52
N PRO A 76 32.28 8.29 -9.98
CA PRO A 76 31.39 9.21 -9.30
C PRO A 76 29.95 8.66 -9.22
N SER A 77 29.23 8.97 -8.14
CA SER A 77 27.80 8.68 -8.04
C SER A 77 27.03 9.36 -9.17
N ARG A 78 26.00 8.67 -9.67
CA ARG A 78 25.09 9.19 -10.71
C ARG A 78 23.81 9.81 -10.12
N GLY A 79 23.88 10.14 -8.84
CA GLY A 79 22.78 10.71 -8.08
C GLY A 79 22.01 9.68 -7.26
N SER A 80 21.09 10.17 -6.45
CA SER A 80 20.30 9.38 -5.50
C SER A 80 19.02 8.86 -6.14
N ILE A 81 18.64 7.61 -5.79
CA ILE A 81 17.32 7.05 -6.10
C ILE A 81 16.54 6.99 -4.79
N LEU A 82 15.37 7.62 -4.75
CA LEU A 82 14.46 7.60 -3.61
C LEU A 82 13.52 6.41 -3.71
N PHE A 83 13.43 5.62 -2.63
CA PHE A 83 12.61 4.40 -2.55
C PHE A 83 11.40 4.58 -1.63
N ASN A 84 10.26 4.01 -2.05
CA ASN A 84 9.11 3.77 -1.19
C ASN A 84 8.56 2.36 -1.43
N PHE A 85 8.38 1.60 -0.35
CA PHE A 85 8.06 0.18 -0.37
C PHE A 85 6.57 -0.12 -0.25
N GLY A 86 5.74 0.90 -0.16
CA GLY A 86 4.28 0.77 -0.17
C GLY A 86 3.62 0.71 1.20
N GLY A 87 2.65 -0.13 1.33
CA GLY A 87 1.79 -0.24 2.51
C GLY A 87 0.39 0.33 2.31
N PRO A 88 0.14 1.62 2.59
CA PRO A 88 1.00 2.82 2.83
C PRO A 88 1.70 2.93 4.19
N SER A 89 1.62 1.95 5.05
CA SER A 89 2.11 1.96 6.43
C SER A 89 3.59 1.55 6.60
N VAL A 90 4.29 1.20 5.50
CA VAL A 90 5.67 0.70 5.59
C VAL A 90 6.64 1.83 5.88
N ALA A 91 7.37 1.69 6.98
CA ALA A 91 8.52 2.53 7.28
C ALA A 91 9.66 2.21 6.30
N GLY A 92 10.20 3.24 5.63
CA GLY A 92 11.19 3.03 4.57
C GLY A 92 12.56 2.60 5.10
N ARG A 93 12.98 3.16 6.23
CA ARG A 93 14.33 2.97 6.79
C ARG A 93 14.66 1.52 7.13
N PRO A 94 13.88 0.80 7.96
CA PRO A 94 14.15 -0.60 8.27
C PRO A 94 14.08 -1.47 7.01
N THR A 95 13.19 -1.15 6.09
CA THR A 95 13.02 -1.87 4.83
C THR A 95 14.26 -1.78 3.94
N LEU A 96 14.78 -0.57 3.68
CA LEU A 96 15.99 -0.41 2.87
C LEU A 96 17.22 -1.00 3.58
N ALA A 97 17.31 -0.89 4.91
CA ALA A 97 18.39 -1.49 5.68
C ALA A 97 18.45 -3.02 5.49
N ALA A 98 17.30 -3.68 5.44
CA ALA A 98 17.20 -5.13 5.26
C ALA A 98 17.39 -5.59 3.80
N SER A 99 16.91 -4.81 2.83
CA SER A 99 16.82 -5.23 1.40
C SER A 99 17.80 -4.51 0.47
N GLY A 100 18.62 -3.60 0.98
CA GLY A 100 19.45 -2.70 0.18
C GLY A 100 20.37 -3.38 -0.81
N GLY A 101 20.95 -4.55 -0.47
CA GLY A 101 21.82 -5.31 -1.35
C GLY A 101 21.18 -5.71 -2.68
N LEU A 102 19.90 -6.02 -2.65
CA LEU A 102 19.14 -6.39 -3.85
C LEU A 102 18.94 -5.20 -4.78
N PHE A 103 18.52 -4.04 -4.23
CA PHE A 103 18.34 -2.83 -5.02
C PHE A 103 19.64 -2.28 -5.55
N ARG A 104 20.74 -2.43 -4.79
CA ARG A 104 22.08 -2.07 -5.23
C ARG A 104 22.48 -2.82 -6.50
N ASN A 105 22.27 -4.13 -6.54
CA ASN A 105 22.56 -4.95 -7.72
C ASN A 105 21.75 -4.48 -8.94
N SER A 106 20.48 -4.16 -8.73
CA SER A 106 19.56 -3.70 -9.79
C SER A 106 19.91 -2.31 -10.33
N THR A 107 20.59 -1.45 -9.55
CA THR A 107 20.98 -0.08 -9.91
C THR A 107 22.44 0.04 -10.36
N SER A 108 23.11 -1.07 -10.66
CA SER A 108 24.50 -1.13 -11.17
C SER A 108 25.52 -0.47 -10.24
N GLU A 109 25.21 -0.29 -8.94
CA GLU A 109 26.11 0.21 -7.89
C GLU A 109 26.54 1.69 -8.03
N TYR A 110 26.02 2.43 -9.03
CA TYR A 110 26.39 3.83 -9.27
C TYR A 110 25.48 4.86 -8.58
N HIS A 111 24.43 4.42 -7.91
CA HIS A 111 23.46 5.31 -7.27
C HIS A 111 23.51 5.20 -5.75
N ASP A 112 23.35 6.30 -5.08
CA ASP A 112 22.97 6.31 -3.68
C ASP A 112 21.52 5.83 -3.57
N LEU A 113 21.26 4.87 -2.69
CA LEU A 113 19.89 4.41 -2.42
C LEU A 113 19.41 5.17 -1.19
N VAL A 114 18.34 5.93 -1.33
CA VAL A 114 17.79 6.79 -0.28
C VAL A 114 16.35 6.40 0.02
N THR A 115 15.98 6.40 1.27
CA THR A 115 14.60 6.26 1.70
C THR A 115 14.32 7.11 2.93
N PHE A 116 13.05 7.22 3.28
CA PHE A 116 12.58 7.91 4.47
C PHE A 116 11.37 7.20 5.06
N ASP A 117 11.07 7.50 6.31
CA ASP A 117 9.79 7.09 6.89
C ASP A 117 8.73 8.13 6.52
N PRO A 118 7.74 7.80 5.68
CA PRO A 118 6.66 8.73 5.34
C PRO A 118 5.85 9.16 6.57
N ARG A 119 5.19 10.30 6.47
CA ARG A 119 4.23 10.78 7.49
C ARG A 119 3.23 9.69 7.83
N GLY A 120 2.96 9.49 9.09
CA GLY A 120 2.08 8.44 9.60
C GLY A 120 2.81 7.13 9.91
N THR A 121 4.10 6.99 9.52
CA THR A 121 4.84 5.73 9.66
C THR A 121 6.13 5.89 10.46
N GLY A 122 6.65 4.78 10.97
CA GLY A 122 7.90 4.78 11.75
C GLY A 122 7.85 5.81 12.86
N ASN A 123 8.89 6.66 12.93
CA ASN A 123 8.95 7.75 13.88
C ASN A 123 8.59 9.12 13.25
N THR A 124 8.11 9.15 12.01
CA THR A 124 7.72 10.37 11.30
C THR A 124 6.24 10.64 11.46
N LEU A 125 5.85 11.45 12.46
CA LEU A 125 4.45 11.79 12.76
C LEU A 125 3.58 10.51 12.83
N PRO A 126 3.91 9.53 13.68
CA PRO A 126 3.27 8.23 13.69
C PRO A 126 1.76 8.37 13.91
N PHE A 127 0.99 7.67 13.07
CA PHE A 127 -0.46 7.64 13.21
C PHE A 127 -0.86 6.36 13.97
N SER A 128 -1.37 6.54 15.16
CA SER A 128 -1.94 5.47 15.99
C SER A 128 -3.24 5.93 16.60
N CYS A 129 -4.22 5.05 16.66
CA CYS A 129 -5.53 5.31 17.28
C CYS A 129 -5.53 5.00 18.79
N PHE A 130 -4.44 4.44 19.30
CA PHE A 130 -4.24 4.08 20.71
C PHE A 130 -2.93 4.66 21.23
N ASP A 131 -2.87 4.91 22.55
CA ASP A 131 -1.66 5.44 23.19
C ASP A 131 -0.52 4.41 23.19
N ASP A 132 -0.88 3.16 23.45
CA ASP A 132 0.04 2.03 23.50
C ASP A 132 -0.66 0.70 23.13
N GLU A 133 0.12 -0.39 23.10
CA GLU A 133 -0.38 -1.74 22.81
C GLU A 133 -1.35 -2.23 23.90
N GLN A 134 -1.16 -1.83 25.14
CA GLN A 134 -2.02 -2.25 26.25
C GLN A 134 -3.42 -1.62 26.11
N GLU A 135 -3.50 -0.36 25.73
CA GLU A 135 -4.78 0.31 25.45
C GLU A 135 -5.46 -0.36 24.24
N ARG A 136 -4.70 -0.62 23.17
CA ARG A 136 -5.21 -1.31 21.96
C ARG A 136 -5.82 -2.66 22.33
N VAL A 137 -5.08 -3.51 23.00
CA VAL A 137 -5.54 -4.83 23.46
C VAL A 137 -6.77 -4.69 24.38
N SER A 138 -6.73 -3.77 25.35
CA SER A 138 -7.85 -3.51 26.25
C SER A 138 -9.12 -3.06 25.52
N TYR A 139 -8.98 -2.18 24.52
CA TYR A 139 -10.10 -1.71 23.71
C TYR A 139 -10.77 -2.87 22.97
N PHE A 140 -9.97 -3.72 22.34
CA PHE A 140 -10.48 -4.87 21.61
C PHE A 140 -11.06 -5.94 22.54
N LEU A 141 -10.49 -6.17 23.74
CA LEU A 141 -11.05 -7.09 24.73
C LEU A 141 -12.40 -6.60 25.29
N LYS A 142 -12.58 -5.29 25.47
CA LYS A 142 -13.88 -4.71 25.87
C LYS A 142 -14.92 -4.78 24.74
N ASN A 143 -14.47 -4.83 23.51
CA ASN A 143 -15.30 -4.88 22.32
C ASN A 143 -15.02 -6.17 21.52
N PRO A 144 -15.21 -7.37 22.08
CA PRO A 144 -14.75 -8.61 21.45
C PRO A 144 -15.46 -8.91 20.12
N LYS A 145 -16.61 -8.29 19.85
CA LYS A 145 -17.31 -8.38 18.56
C LYS A 145 -16.72 -7.44 17.50
N ALA A 146 -16.03 -6.39 17.94
CA ALA A 146 -15.23 -5.53 17.07
C ALA A 146 -13.82 -6.09 16.84
N TRP A 147 -13.31 -6.93 17.74
CA TRP A 147 -11.99 -7.53 17.69
C TRP A 147 -11.71 -8.27 16.37
N GLY A 148 -12.57 -9.21 15.99
CA GLY A 148 -12.41 -9.95 14.74
C GLY A 148 -12.50 -9.10 13.47
N SER A 149 -13.08 -7.87 13.58
CA SER A 149 -13.29 -6.98 12.44
C SER A 149 -12.16 -6.00 12.20
N LEU A 150 -11.29 -5.76 13.19
CA LEU A 150 -10.35 -4.63 13.18
C LEU A 150 -8.89 -5.02 13.32
N ILE A 151 -8.58 -6.17 13.92
CA ILE A 151 -7.20 -6.67 14.01
C ILE A 151 -6.76 -7.25 12.67
N ILE A 152 -7.68 -7.86 11.94
CA ILE A 152 -7.46 -8.31 10.58
C ILE A 152 -8.14 -7.27 9.70
N PRO A 153 -7.40 -6.44 8.93
CA PRO A 153 -7.99 -5.42 8.05
C PRO A 153 -8.89 -6.05 6.98
N TYR A 154 -8.98 -7.34 6.98
CA TYR A 154 -9.67 -8.20 6.05
C TYR A 154 -10.72 -9.02 6.77
N PHE A 155 -11.73 -8.35 7.35
CA PHE A 155 -12.89 -9.09 7.84
C PHE A 155 -13.75 -9.46 6.64
N TRP A 156 -13.78 -10.74 6.36
CA TRP A 156 -14.40 -11.31 5.18
C TRP A 156 -15.93 -11.13 5.25
N ALA A 157 -16.45 -10.22 4.44
CA ALA A 157 -17.86 -9.83 4.53
C ALA A 157 -18.85 -10.98 4.24
N LYS A 158 -18.40 -12.03 3.54
CA LYS A 158 -19.19 -13.25 3.29
C LYS A 158 -19.13 -14.28 4.41
N SER A 159 -18.49 -14.00 5.53
CA SER A 159 -18.37 -14.97 6.63
C SER A 159 -19.70 -15.27 7.35
N SER A 160 -20.69 -14.38 7.27
CA SER A 160 -22.08 -14.63 7.69
C SER A 160 -23.02 -13.51 7.22
N ASP A 161 -24.33 -13.74 7.21
CA ASP A 161 -25.35 -12.78 6.77
C ASP A 161 -25.37 -11.48 7.58
N ASN A 162 -24.95 -11.51 8.83
CA ASN A 162 -24.93 -10.33 9.70
C ASN A 162 -23.56 -9.64 9.74
N THR A 163 -22.55 -10.16 9.04
CA THR A 163 -21.20 -9.60 9.02
C THR A 163 -21.17 -8.18 8.42
N PRO A 164 -21.86 -7.85 7.32
CA PRO A 164 -21.83 -6.48 6.78
C PRO A 164 -22.26 -5.43 7.80
N GLY A 165 -23.36 -5.66 8.52
CA GLY A 165 -23.82 -4.73 9.56
C GLY A 165 -22.86 -4.59 10.74
N ARG A 166 -22.20 -5.70 11.13
CA ARG A 166 -21.14 -5.67 12.16
C ARG A 166 -19.90 -4.92 11.72
N LEU A 167 -19.45 -5.13 10.48
CA LEU A 167 -18.32 -4.42 9.91
C LEU A 167 -18.58 -2.92 9.87
N TRP A 168 -19.76 -2.50 9.39
CA TRP A 168 -20.14 -1.10 9.35
C TRP A 168 -20.13 -0.44 10.73
N ALA A 169 -20.74 -1.09 11.72
CA ALA A 169 -20.76 -0.58 13.10
C ALA A 169 -19.36 -0.57 13.73
N SER A 170 -18.55 -1.60 13.47
CA SER A 170 -17.18 -1.66 13.97
C SER A 170 -16.27 -0.62 13.32
N ALA A 171 -16.44 -0.37 12.02
CA ALA A 171 -15.76 0.70 11.30
C ALA A 171 -16.04 2.08 11.93
N LYS A 172 -17.30 2.34 12.32
CA LYS A 172 -17.65 3.59 13.02
C LYS A 172 -16.91 3.74 14.34
N LEU A 173 -16.88 2.68 15.16
CA LEU A 173 -16.18 2.70 16.44
C LEU A 173 -14.67 2.96 16.27
N PHE A 174 -14.06 2.34 15.27
CA PHE A 174 -12.65 2.53 14.96
C PHE A 174 -12.37 3.96 14.49
N VAL A 175 -13.18 4.48 13.55
CA VAL A 175 -13.05 5.84 13.03
C VAL A 175 -13.18 6.88 14.16
N ASP A 176 -14.15 6.71 15.07
CA ASP A 176 -14.33 7.63 16.19
C ASP A 176 -13.11 7.60 17.13
N LYS A 177 -12.58 6.42 17.43
CA LYS A 177 -11.37 6.28 18.27
C LYS A 177 -10.15 6.92 17.62
N CYS A 178 -9.95 6.69 16.32
CA CYS A 178 -8.87 7.34 15.59
C CYS A 178 -9.02 8.88 15.56
N PHE A 179 -10.24 9.36 15.43
CA PHE A 179 -10.53 10.80 15.41
C PHE A 179 -10.25 11.47 16.75
N GLU A 180 -10.66 10.85 17.85
CA GLU A 180 -10.36 11.34 19.19
C GLU A 180 -8.86 11.54 19.40
N ARG A 181 -8.05 10.61 18.92
CA ARG A 181 -6.59 10.59 19.13
C ARG A 181 -5.83 11.52 18.18
N ASN A 182 -6.26 11.62 16.92
CA ASN A 182 -5.49 12.23 15.84
C ASN A 182 -6.14 13.47 15.22
N GLY A 183 -7.10 14.12 15.89
CA GLY A 183 -7.86 15.24 15.34
C GLY A 183 -7.01 16.39 14.77
N GLU A 184 -5.80 16.61 15.32
CA GLU A 184 -4.88 17.64 14.87
C GLU A 184 -3.99 17.21 13.69
N ILE A 185 -3.60 15.92 13.63
CA ILE A 185 -2.59 15.43 12.69
C ILE A 185 -3.15 14.56 11.58
N GLY A 186 -4.36 14.01 11.74
CA GLY A 186 -4.94 13.06 10.80
C GLY A 186 -5.06 13.55 9.35
N GLY A 187 -5.21 14.85 9.16
CA GLY A 187 -5.22 15.46 7.82
C GLY A 187 -3.82 15.77 7.25
N LEU A 188 -2.73 15.53 7.99
CA LEU A 188 -1.36 15.92 7.61
C LEU A 188 -0.53 14.75 7.06
N ILE A 189 -1.11 13.54 6.96
CA ILE A 189 -0.41 12.31 6.59
C ILE A 189 -0.73 11.82 5.17
N GLY A 190 -1.55 12.55 4.42
CA GLY A 190 -1.96 12.16 3.06
C GLY A 190 -0.81 12.16 2.05
N SER A 191 -0.98 11.36 0.97
CA SER A 191 0.02 11.14 -0.08
C SER A 191 0.53 12.43 -0.74
N ALA A 192 -0.31 13.45 -0.90
CA ALA A 192 0.10 14.73 -1.48
C ALA A 192 1.09 15.51 -0.59
N PHE A 193 1.01 15.36 0.75
CA PHE A 193 2.01 15.94 1.65
C PHE A 193 3.31 15.14 1.59
N VAL A 194 3.23 13.82 1.52
CA VAL A 194 4.41 12.96 1.35
C VAL A 194 5.12 13.26 0.01
N ALA A 195 4.38 13.51 -1.07
CA ALA A 195 4.96 13.94 -2.36
C ALA A 195 5.71 15.28 -2.24
N ARG A 196 5.23 16.23 -1.43
CA ARG A 196 5.96 17.48 -1.12
C ARG A 196 7.20 17.21 -0.27
N ASP A 197 7.12 16.31 0.70
CA ASP A 197 8.30 15.89 1.48
C ASP A 197 9.38 15.28 0.57
N MET A 198 9.00 14.49 -0.43
CA MET A 198 9.94 13.95 -1.42
C MET A 198 10.68 15.06 -2.16
N MET A 199 9.99 16.16 -2.54
CA MET A 199 10.64 17.30 -3.17
C MET A 199 11.58 18.03 -2.21
N GLN A 200 11.25 18.14 -0.91
CA GLN A 200 12.16 18.69 0.09
C GLN A 200 13.43 17.83 0.23
N ILE A 201 13.30 16.50 0.18
CA ILE A 201 14.45 15.59 0.19
C ILE A 201 15.31 15.80 -1.06
N VAL A 202 14.70 15.87 -2.26
CA VAL A 202 15.40 16.11 -3.54
C VAL A 202 16.19 17.42 -3.49
N ASP A 203 15.60 18.48 -2.97
CA ASP A 203 16.27 19.79 -2.85
C ASP A 203 17.42 19.73 -1.82
N ALA A 204 17.24 19.03 -0.70
CA ALA A 204 18.23 18.91 0.37
C ALA A 204 19.40 17.96 0.03
N LEU A 205 19.22 17.05 -0.95
CA LEU A 205 20.31 16.24 -1.48
C LEU A 205 21.38 17.10 -2.20
N GLY A 206 21.00 18.28 -2.71
CA GLY A 206 21.93 19.22 -3.34
C GLY A 206 22.50 18.72 -4.68
N GLU A 207 21.76 17.83 -5.36
CA GLU A 207 22.09 17.31 -6.69
C GLU A 207 21.52 18.22 -7.81
N ASP A 208 20.95 17.64 -8.84
CA ASP A 208 20.36 18.35 -9.98
C ASP A 208 18.92 18.85 -9.77
N GLY A 209 18.37 18.62 -8.58
CA GLY A 209 16.99 18.98 -8.23
C GLY A 209 15.92 18.11 -8.89
N LEU A 210 16.29 16.95 -9.42
CA LEU A 210 15.39 16.02 -10.11
C LEU A 210 15.18 14.74 -9.31
N LEU A 211 13.95 14.26 -9.31
CA LEU A 211 13.56 13.03 -8.65
C LEU A 211 13.88 11.81 -9.51
N ARG A 212 14.70 10.90 -8.96
CA ARG A 212 14.83 9.51 -9.37
C ARG A 212 14.12 8.68 -8.33
N TYR A 213 13.17 7.86 -8.76
CA TYR A 213 12.26 7.20 -7.83
C TYR A 213 11.98 5.75 -8.20
N TRP A 214 11.91 4.90 -7.20
CA TRP A 214 11.42 3.53 -7.31
C TRP A 214 10.34 3.28 -6.26
N GLY A 215 9.11 3.11 -6.72
CA GLY A 215 7.95 2.83 -5.87
C GLY A 215 7.42 1.42 -6.09
N GLY A 216 7.14 0.71 -5.01
CA GLY A 216 6.48 -0.59 -5.04
C GLY A 216 5.10 -0.55 -4.38
N SER A 217 4.11 -1.30 -4.92
CA SER A 217 2.77 -1.37 -4.35
C SER A 217 2.15 0.04 -4.16
N TYR A 218 1.70 0.43 -2.96
CA TYR A 218 1.26 1.82 -2.70
C TYR A 218 2.33 2.87 -3.07
N GLY A 219 3.63 2.53 -3.03
CA GLY A 219 4.68 3.45 -3.49
C GLY A 219 4.52 3.85 -4.95
N THR A 220 3.84 3.05 -5.77
CA THR A 220 3.49 3.41 -7.15
C THR A 220 2.47 4.54 -7.20
N LEU A 221 1.46 4.52 -6.31
CA LEU A 221 0.51 5.61 -6.17
C LEU A 221 1.18 6.89 -5.71
N LEU A 222 2.08 6.81 -4.71
CA LEU A 222 2.86 7.96 -4.25
C LEU A 222 3.72 8.53 -5.37
N GLY A 223 4.38 7.68 -6.18
CA GLY A 223 5.13 8.09 -7.35
C GLY A 223 4.27 8.77 -8.40
N GLN A 224 3.10 8.22 -8.73
CA GLN A 224 2.12 8.82 -9.64
C GLN A 224 1.64 10.19 -9.13
N THR A 225 1.35 10.30 -7.83
CA THR A 225 0.96 11.56 -7.19
C THR A 225 2.09 12.60 -7.27
N ALA A 226 3.33 12.20 -6.96
CA ALA A 226 4.49 13.09 -7.09
C ALA A 226 4.72 13.55 -8.54
N ALA A 227 4.58 12.63 -9.50
CA ALA A 227 4.71 12.93 -10.92
C ALA A 227 3.61 13.88 -11.43
N ALA A 228 2.38 13.70 -10.95
CA ALA A 228 1.26 14.56 -11.32
C ALA A 228 1.37 15.96 -10.70
N MET A 229 1.93 16.08 -9.49
CA MET A 229 2.13 17.36 -8.81
C MET A 229 3.36 18.11 -9.30
N PHE A 230 4.42 17.39 -9.71
CA PHE A 230 5.73 17.97 -10.05
C PHE A 230 6.31 17.37 -11.34
N PRO A 231 5.60 17.41 -12.48
CA PRO A 231 5.97 16.66 -13.69
C PRO A 231 7.35 17.03 -14.25
N GLU A 232 7.74 18.32 -14.15
CA GLU A 232 9.03 18.82 -14.62
C GLU A 232 10.21 18.38 -13.72
N ARG A 233 9.92 17.89 -12.53
CA ARG A 233 10.92 17.43 -11.56
C ARG A 233 11.26 15.95 -11.68
N ILE A 234 10.64 15.20 -12.60
CA ILE A 234 10.84 13.75 -12.75
C ILE A 234 11.98 13.48 -13.73
N ASP A 235 13.09 12.89 -13.22
CA ASP A 235 14.18 12.39 -14.08
C ASP A 235 13.93 10.94 -14.52
N ARG A 236 13.85 10.02 -13.57
CA ARG A 236 13.58 8.61 -13.81
C ARG A 236 12.62 8.08 -12.76
N MET A 237 11.65 7.30 -13.20
CA MET A 237 10.65 6.74 -12.29
C MET A 237 10.31 5.31 -12.70
N VAL A 238 10.43 4.39 -11.73
CA VAL A 238 10.03 2.98 -11.84
C VAL A 238 8.89 2.74 -10.86
N LEU A 239 7.77 2.24 -11.35
CA LEU A 239 6.57 1.94 -10.57
C LEU A 239 6.24 0.46 -10.76
N ASP A 240 6.45 -0.35 -9.72
CA ASP A 240 6.38 -1.81 -9.77
C ASP A 240 5.26 -2.35 -8.86
N GLY A 241 4.32 -3.11 -9.44
CA GLY A 241 3.11 -3.54 -8.73
C GLY A 241 2.14 -2.38 -8.52
N ASN A 242 1.46 -1.97 -9.57
CA ASN A 242 0.79 -0.67 -9.62
C ASN A 242 -0.62 -0.67 -9.04
N LEU A 243 -0.98 0.43 -8.36
CA LEU A 243 -2.34 0.80 -8.05
C LEU A 243 -2.89 1.78 -9.10
N ASN A 244 -4.18 1.65 -9.41
CA ASN A 244 -4.88 2.64 -10.24
C ASN A 244 -5.19 3.89 -9.39
N PRO A 245 -4.65 5.08 -9.73
CA PRO A 245 -4.82 6.28 -8.92
C PRO A 245 -6.27 6.77 -8.90
N HIS A 246 -7.04 6.57 -9.98
CA HIS A 246 -8.44 6.95 -10.02
C HIS A 246 -9.27 6.12 -9.06
N GLU A 247 -9.08 4.80 -9.04
CA GLU A 247 -9.73 3.89 -8.11
C GLU A 247 -9.34 4.18 -6.65
N TYR A 248 -8.07 4.46 -6.40
CA TYR A 248 -7.59 4.74 -5.06
C TYR A 248 -8.18 6.02 -4.47
N TYR A 249 -8.19 7.13 -5.22
CA TYR A 249 -8.69 8.42 -4.71
C TYR A 249 -10.22 8.55 -4.79
N HIS A 250 -10.83 8.04 -5.85
CA HIS A 250 -12.23 8.32 -6.20
C HIS A 250 -13.14 7.09 -6.22
N GLY A 251 -12.55 5.88 -6.23
CA GLY A 251 -13.28 4.62 -6.32
C GLY A 251 -13.25 3.80 -5.03
N TYR A 252 -13.45 2.50 -5.20
CA TYR A 252 -13.51 1.49 -4.14
C TYR A 252 -12.45 0.39 -4.33
N ASP A 253 -11.42 0.68 -5.12
CA ASP A 253 -10.32 -0.24 -5.47
C ASP A 253 -10.81 -1.57 -6.07
N ASP A 254 -11.89 -1.53 -6.83
CA ASP A 254 -12.47 -2.69 -7.49
C ASP A 254 -11.47 -3.38 -8.43
N GLU A 255 -10.71 -2.59 -9.20
CA GLU A 255 -9.72 -3.12 -10.14
C GLU A 255 -8.61 -3.92 -9.45
N GLN A 256 -8.29 -3.58 -8.20
CA GLN A 256 -7.23 -4.23 -7.42
C GLN A 256 -7.39 -5.76 -7.33
N TRP A 257 -8.60 -6.28 -7.43
CA TRP A 257 -8.91 -7.71 -7.20
C TRP A 257 -9.19 -8.50 -8.47
N THR A 258 -9.04 -7.89 -9.64
CA THR A 258 -9.44 -8.50 -10.93
C THR A 258 -8.60 -9.71 -11.33
N ASP A 259 -7.34 -9.80 -10.94
CA ASP A 259 -6.46 -10.95 -11.23
C ASP A 259 -6.29 -11.91 -10.04
N SER A 260 -7.01 -11.70 -8.91
CA SER A 260 -6.88 -12.53 -7.71
C SER A 260 -7.26 -14.00 -7.96
N ASP A 261 -8.37 -14.23 -8.65
CA ASP A 261 -8.80 -15.60 -8.99
C ASP A 261 -7.82 -16.28 -9.93
N LYS A 262 -7.25 -15.55 -10.88
CA LYS A 262 -6.22 -16.06 -11.78
C LYS A 262 -4.94 -16.46 -11.01
N ALA A 263 -4.52 -15.65 -10.05
CA ALA A 263 -3.38 -15.97 -9.21
C ALA A 263 -3.65 -17.19 -8.31
N PHE A 264 -4.86 -17.30 -7.76
CA PHE A 264 -5.25 -18.48 -6.97
C PHE A 264 -5.35 -19.74 -7.81
N SER A 265 -5.95 -19.67 -9.00
CA SER A 265 -6.00 -20.81 -9.94
C SER A 265 -4.62 -21.30 -10.36
N ALA A 266 -3.63 -20.40 -10.45
CA ALA A 266 -2.26 -20.75 -10.81
C ALA A 266 -1.57 -21.66 -9.77
N VAL A 267 -1.94 -21.56 -8.49
CA VAL A 267 -1.48 -22.49 -7.43
C VAL A 267 -1.81 -23.93 -7.81
N PHE A 268 -3.05 -24.18 -8.22
CA PHE A 268 -3.53 -25.53 -8.57
C PHE A 268 -3.00 -25.99 -9.94
N GLN A 269 -2.84 -25.07 -10.88
CA GLN A 269 -2.20 -25.37 -12.17
C GLN A 269 -0.76 -25.83 -11.97
N SER A 270 0.01 -25.11 -11.15
CA SER A 270 1.38 -25.47 -10.79
C SER A 270 1.43 -26.82 -10.05
N CYS A 271 0.51 -27.04 -9.11
CA CYS A 271 0.39 -28.28 -8.36
C CYS A 271 0.13 -29.49 -9.28
N VAL A 272 -0.83 -29.38 -10.20
CA VAL A 272 -1.16 -30.47 -11.13
C VAL A 272 -0.07 -30.70 -12.18
N ALA A 273 0.66 -29.66 -12.59
CA ALA A 273 1.80 -29.77 -13.49
C ALA A 273 2.97 -30.52 -12.84
N ASN A 274 3.16 -30.39 -11.52
CA ASN A 274 4.25 -31.00 -10.74
C ASN A 274 3.69 -31.95 -9.67
N ARG A 275 2.92 -32.96 -10.10
CA ARG A 275 2.20 -33.88 -9.20
C ARG A 275 3.07 -34.59 -8.17
N SER A 276 4.33 -34.90 -8.52
CA SER A 276 5.28 -35.56 -7.59
C SER A 276 5.62 -34.69 -6.39
N ASP A 277 5.53 -33.37 -6.52
CA ASP A 277 5.97 -32.40 -5.51
C ASP A 277 4.78 -31.68 -4.84
N CYS A 278 3.55 -32.08 -5.18
CA CYS A 278 2.34 -31.48 -4.62
C CYS A 278 1.46 -32.54 -3.91
N LEU A 279 1.23 -32.36 -2.61
CA LEU A 279 0.46 -33.30 -1.77
C LEU A 279 -1.00 -33.37 -2.18
N LEU A 280 -1.60 -32.24 -2.55
CA LEU A 280 -2.99 -32.20 -3.02
C LEU A 280 -3.17 -32.97 -4.32
N ALA A 281 -2.25 -32.81 -5.28
CA ALA A 281 -2.32 -33.54 -6.54
C ALA A 281 -2.02 -35.05 -6.37
N GLN A 282 -1.19 -35.44 -5.39
CA GLN A 282 -1.00 -36.84 -5.01
C GLN A 282 -2.24 -37.43 -4.35
N ARG A 283 -2.95 -36.67 -3.51
CA ARG A 283 -4.19 -37.10 -2.89
C ARG A 283 -5.32 -37.25 -3.91
N TYR A 284 -5.45 -36.31 -4.82
CA TYR A 284 -6.53 -36.25 -5.82
C TYR A 284 -6.00 -36.51 -7.22
N GLN A 285 -5.42 -37.72 -7.44
CA GLN A 285 -4.65 -38.09 -8.64
C GLN A 285 -5.39 -37.90 -9.98
N ASN A 286 -6.73 -37.99 -9.97
CA ASN A 286 -7.55 -37.90 -11.18
C ASN A 286 -8.19 -36.53 -11.39
N GLN A 287 -7.98 -35.57 -10.47
CA GLN A 287 -8.56 -34.23 -10.61
C GLN A 287 -7.71 -33.37 -11.54
N THR A 288 -8.39 -32.54 -12.31
CA THR A 288 -7.80 -31.41 -13.02
C THR A 288 -7.52 -30.26 -12.05
N ALA A 289 -6.74 -29.27 -12.45
CA ALA A 289 -6.46 -28.10 -11.64
C ALA A 289 -7.76 -27.38 -11.19
N ALA A 290 -8.72 -27.20 -12.12
CA ALA A 290 -10.00 -26.58 -11.80
C ALA A 290 -10.85 -27.40 -10.81
N GLN A 291 -10.86 -28.72 -10.92
CA GLN A 291 -11.56 -29.57 -9.96
C GLN A 291 -10.91 -29.53 -8.58
N LEU A 292 -9.58 -29.48 -8.53
CA LEU A 292 -8.83 -29.34 -7.28
C LEU A 292 -9.11 -27.99 -6.63
N GLU A 293 -9.10 -26.92 -7.41
CA GLU A 293 -9.47 -25.57 -6.98
C GLU A 293 -10.89 -25.54 -6.39
N ASP A 294 -11.88 -26.13 -7.08
CA ASP A 294 -13.26 -26.21 -6.59
C ASP A 294 -13.37 -27.03 -5.28
N THR A 295 -12.56 -28.08 -5.13
CA THR A 295 -12.48 -28.85 -3.89
C THR A 295 -12.02 -27.96 -2.73
N ILE A 296 -11.01 -27.10 -2.97
CA ILE A 296 -10.51 -26.18 -1.94
C ILE A 296 -11.51 -25.06 -1.65
N TYR A 297 -12.18 -24.51 -2.67
CA TYR A 297 -13.24 -23.52 -2.44
C TYR A 297 -14.38 -24.11 -1.58
N THR A 298 -14.79 -25.36 -1.86
CA THR A 298 -15.81 -26.04 -1.05
C THR A 298 -15.36 -26.21 0.40
N LEU A 299 -14.10 -26.62 0.61
CA LEU A 299 -13.52 -26.73 1.96
C LEU A 299 -13.55 -25.39 2.72
N ILE A 300 -13.14 -24.30 2.05
CA ILE A 300 -13.14 -22.96 2.65
C ILE A 300 -14.57 -22.51 2.99
N HIS A 301 -15.52 -22.75 2.10
CA HIS A 301 -16.93 -22.40 2.31
C HIS A 301 -17.57 -23.17 3.45
N ASP A 302 -17.28 -24.48 3.57
CA ASP A 302 -17.81 -25.31 4.65
C ASP A 302 -17.40 -24.79 6.04
N LEU A 303 -16.28 -24.08 6.14
CA LEU A 303 -15.81 -23.50 7.40
C LEU A 303 -16.64 -22.29 7.88
N ASN A 304 -17.51 -21.71 7.05
CA ASN A 304 -18.48 -20.71 7.50
C ASN A 304 -19.48 -21.33 8.48
N ASP A 305 -20.02 -22.51 8.12
CA ASP A 305 -21.06 -23.17 8.90
C ASP A 305 -20.50 -24.16 9.90
N ARG A 306 -19.30 -24.66 9.64
CA ARG A 306 -18.66 -25.75 10.42
C ARG A 306 -17.21 -25.43 10.77
N PRO A 307 -16.95 -24.31 11.50
CA PRO A 307 -15.61 -23.97 11.95
C PRO A 307 -15.07 -25.06 12.88
N ILE A 308 -13.75 -25.26 12.87
CA ILE A 308 -13.07 -26.31 13.61
C ILE A 308 -12.38 -25.72 14.84
N PRO A 309 -12.79 -26.04 16.06
CA PRO A 309 -12.06 -25.64 17.27
C PRO A 309 -10.80 -26.51 17.44
N PHE A 310 -9.64 -25.87 17.63
CA PHE A 310 -8.38 -26.57 17.84
C PHE A 310 -7.40 -25.75 18.69
N ASN A 311 -6.91 -26.28 19.79
CA ASN A 311 -5.91 -25.67 20.68
C ASN A 311 -6.19 -24.19 21.02
N GLY A 312 -7.45 -23.87 21.36
CA GLY A 312 -7.86 -22.51 21.69
C GLY A 312 -8.08 -21.58 20.49
N ASN A 313 -7.83 -22.05 19.28
CA ASN A 313 -8.07 -21.32 18.03
C ASN A 313 -9.39 -21.78 17.37
N LEU A 314 -9.94 -20.93 16.55
CA LEU A 314 -11.07 -21.25 15.67
C LEU A 314 -10.58 -21.21 14.22
N ILE A 315 -10.52 -22.40 13.60
CA ILE A 315 -10.21 -22.52 12.16
C ILE A 315 -11.52 -22.33 11.40
N ASP A 316 -11.74 -21.12 10.95
CA ASP A 316 -12.93 -20.69 10.23
C ASP A 316 -12.59 -20.17 8.82
N TYR A 317 -13.60 -19.73 8.11
CA TYR A 317 -13.49 -19.13 6.78
C TYR A 317 -12.47 -17.99 6.74
N GLY A 318 -12.55 -17.05 7.69
CA GLY A 318 -11.68 -15.88 7.75
C GLY A 318 -10.22 -16.25 8.00
N PHE A 319 -10.00 -17.17 8.96
CA PHE A 319 -8.66 -17.65 9.31
C PHE A 319 -7.97 -18.30 8.11
N VAL A 320 -8.68 -19.18 7.38
CA VAL A 320 -8.10 -19.86 6.22
C VAL A 320 -7.84 -18.89 5.06
N LYS A 321 -8.77 -18.02 4.75
CA LYS A 321 -8.59 -17.03 3.67
C LYS A 321 -7.46 -16.03 3.92
N THR A 322 -7.21 -15.67 5.19
CA THR A 322 -6.07 -14.81 5.55
C THR A 322 -4.74 -15.49 5.18
N GLY A 323 -4.59 -16.79 5.44
CA GLY A 323 -3.40 -17.54 4.99
C GLY A 323 -3.27 -17.60 3.46
N VAL A 324 -4.39 -17.81 2.75
CA VAL A 324 -4.42 -17.76 1.28
C VAL A 324 -3.94 -16.39 0.78
N MET A 325 -4.45 -15.32 1.38
CA MET A 325 -4.07 -13.96 1.01
C MET A 325 -2.57 -13.74 1.18
N THR A 326 -2.01 -14.14 2.33
CA THR A 326 -0.57 -14.05 2.58
C THR A 326 0.24 -14.81 1.53
N ALA A 327 -0.17 -16.03 1.21
CA ALA A 327 0.57 -16.87 0.28
C ALA A 327 0.52 -16.37 -1.18
N LEU A 328 -0.51 -15.65 -1.58
CA LEU A 328 -0.61 -15.11 -2.95
C LEU A 328 0.27 -13.88 -3.22
N TYR A 329 0.92 -13.34 -2.19
CA TYR A 329 1.95 -12.31 -2.40
C TYR A 329 3.17 -12.86 -3.14
N SER A 330 3.56 -14.15 -2.94
CA SER A 330 4.71 -14.76 -3.61
C SER A 330 4.49 -16.22 -3.93
N PRO A 331 4.89 -16.68 -5.13
CA PRO A 331 4.90 -18.09 -5.49
C PRO A 331 5.69 -18.98 -4.52
N ASP A 332 6.73 -18.44 -3.89
CA ASP A 332 7.56 -19.19 -2.92
C ASP A 332 6.76 -19.68 -1.70
N LEU A 333 5.62 -19.05 -1.43
CA LEU A 333 4.72 -19.43 -0.33
C LEU A 333 3.66 -20.46 -0.73
N TRP A 334 3.52 -20.80 -2.02
CA TRP A 334 2.47 -21.71 -2.50
C TRP A 334 2.63 -23.13 -1.97
N VAL A 335 3.88 -23.55 -1.70
CA VAL A 335 4.15 -24.82 -1.05
C VAL A 335 3.51 -24.92 0.33
N LEU A 336 3.38 -23.78 1.05
CA LEU A 336 2.69 -23.75 2.34
C LEU A 336 1.18 -23.91 2.20
N LEU A 337 0.58 -23.40 1.11
CA LEU A 337 -0.83 -23.66 0.81
C LEU A 337 -1.10 -25.13 0.54
N ASP A 338 -0.25 -25.79 -0.27
CA ASP A 338 -0.36 -27.21 -0.54
C ASP A 338 -0.30 -28.05 0.74
N ILE A 339 0.73 -27.84 1.57
CA ILE A 339 0.91 -28.54 2.84
C ILE A 339 -0.26 -28.25 3.80
N GLY A 340 -0.68 -27.00 3.90
CA GLY A 340 -1.74 -26.57 4.80
C GLY A 340 -3.10 -27.16 4.43
N PHE A 341 -3.48 -27.07 3.16
CA PHE A 341 -4.74 -27.65 2.71
C PHE A 341 -4.76 -29.18 2.81
N ASP A 342 -3.66 -29.86 2.47
CA ASP A 342 -3.55 -31.30 2.68
C ASP A 342 -3.71 -31.67 4.15
N ALA A 343 -3.07 -30.92 5.05
CA ALA A 343 -3.18 -31.12 6.49
C ALA A 343 -4.63 -30.89 6.99
N LEU A 344 -5.30 -29.84 6.49
CA LEU A 344 -6.70 -29.55 6.86
C LEU A 344 -7.66 -30.66 6.39
N ILE A 345 -7.51 -31.11 5.15
CA ILE A 345 -8.30 -32.22 4.57
C ILE A 345 -8.09 -33.51 5.33
N SER A 346 -6.85 -33.85 5.68
CA SER A 346 -6.51 -35.06 6.45
C SER A 346 -6.78 -34.94 7.94
N ARG A 347 -7.33 -33.80 8.41
CA ARG A 347 -7.56 -33.51 9.83
C ARG A 347 -6.30 -33.53 10.68
N ASN A 348 -5.13 -33.34 10.11
CA ASN A 348 -3.89 -33.10 10.84
C ASN A 348 -3.81 -31.61 11.25
N LEU A 349 -4.61 -31.25 12.26
CA LEU A 349 -4.78 -29.86 12.66
C LEU A 349 -3.52 -29.25 13.30
N THR A 350 -2.66 -30.05 13.90
CA THR A 350 -1.35 -29.60 14.41
C THR A 350 -0.49 -29.08 13.27
N ARG A 351 -0.32 -29.89 12.21
CA ARG A 351 0.47 -29.46 11.05
C ARG A 351 -0.17 -28.26 10.33
N PHE A 352 -1.50 -28.24 10.24
CA PHE A 352 -2.21 -27.12 9.65
C PHE A 352 -1.90 -25.80 10.39
N THR A 353 -2.02 -25.79 11.72
CA THR A 353 -1.76 -24.58 12.53
C THR A 353 -0.30 -24.15 12.47
N GLU A 354 0.65 -25.08 12.47
CA GLU A 354 2.08 -24.76 12.28
C GLU A 354 2.35 -24.03 10.95
N VAL A 355 1.74 -24.50 9.86
CA VAL A 355 1.88 -23.86 8.53
C VAL A 355 1.21 -22.50 8.50
N TRP A 356 -0.01 -22.37 9.03
CA TRP A 356 -0.74 -21.10 9.06
C TRP A 356 -0.09 -20.06 9.97
N ASP A 357 0.51 -20.50 11.09
CA ASP A 357 1.33 -19.63 11.94
C ASP A 357 2.59 -19.13 11.22
N ALA A 358 3.21 -19.98 10.42
CA ALA A 358 4.35 -19.57 9.58
C ALA A 358 3.92 -18.51 8.54
N LEU A 359 2.79 -18.70 7.85
CA LEU A 359 2.21 -17.71 6.93
C LEU A 359 1.88 -16.40 7.65
N SER A 360 1.25 -16.48 8.83
CA SER A 360 0.88 -15.29 9.60
C SER A 360 2.08 -14.47 10.04
N LYS A 361 3.18 -15.13 10.41
CA LYS A 361 4.43 -14.45 10.79
C LYS A 361 5.09 -13.73 9.61
N THR A 362 4.91 -14.24 8.41
CA THR A 362 5.43 -13.60 7.18
C THR A 362 4.78 -12.22 6.95
N TYR A 363 3.55 -12.01 7.40
CA TYR A 363 2.83 -10.73 7.24
C TYR A 363 3.13 -9.70 8.35
N GLY A 364 3.94 -10.04 9.35
CA GLY A 364 4.29 -9.16 10.47
C GLY A 364 3.19 -8.93 11.49
N SER A 365 3.49 -8.20 12.55
CA SER A 365 2.49 -7.81 13.56
C SER A 365 1.57 -6.73 13.01
N ILE A 366 0.28 -7.02 13.01
CA ILE A 366 -0.78 -6.20 12.38
C ILE A 366 -1.03 -4.87 13.14
N GLY A 367 -0.62 -4.74 14.35
CA GLY A 367 -0.78 -3.62 15.29
C GLY A 367 -0.97 -2.21 14.71
N SER A 368 -0.11 -1.27 15.07
CA SER A 368 -0.18 0.13 14.63
C SER A 368 -0.03 0.33 13.10
N ALA A 369 0.53 -0.65 12.38
CA ALA A 369 0.67 -0.58 10.93
C ALA A 369 -0.68 -0.51 10.21
N VAL A 370 -1.71 -1.21 10.70
CA VAL A 370 -3.07 -1.14 10.13
C VAL A 370 -3.70 0.22 10.37
N GLU A 371 -3.50 0.80 11.56
CA GLU A 371 -4.03 2.12 11.87
C GLU A 371 -3.43 3.19 10.96
N ALA A 372 -2.11 3.16 10.77
CA ALA A 372 -1.40 4.03 9.84
C ALA A 372 -1.87 3.80 8.39
N GLN A 373 -2.06 2.56 7.96
CA GLN A 373 -2.56 2.22 6.64
C GLN A 373 -3.95 2.80 6.39
N MET A 374 -4.88 2.60 7.33
CA MET A 374 -6.23 3.16 7.23
C MET A 374 -6.19 4.68 7.32
N GLY A 375 -5.37 5.24 8.21
CA GLY A 375 -5.18 6.68 8.37
C GLY A 375 -4.79 7.36 7.06
N ILE A 376 -3.78 6.87 6.38
CA ILE A 376 -3.28 7.43 5.12
C ILE A 376 -4.31 7.20 4.00
N ARG A 377 -4.71 5.93 3.79
CA ARG A 377 -5.61 5.55 2.71
C ARG A 377 -6.95 6.29 2.77
N CYS A 378 -7.60 6.28 3.94
CA CYS A 378 -8.91 6.87 4.10
C CYS A 378 -8.88 8.41 4.13
N SER A 379 -7.75 9.02 4.51
CA SER A 379 -7.55 10.47 4.38
C SER A 379 -7.43 10.88 2.92
N ASP A 380 -6.76 10.07 2.10
CA ASP A 380 -6.61 10.33 0.66
C ASP A 380 -7.91 10.12 -0.12
N LYS A 381 -8.72 9.10 0.22
CA LYS A 381 -10.01 8.84 -0.44
C LYS A 381 -11.00 9.98 -0.22
N ILE A 382 -11.73 10.34 -1.28
CA ILE A 382 -12.76 11.37 -1.22
C ILE A 382 -14.16 10.80 -0.94
N VAL A 383 -14.35 9.51 -1.15
CA VAL A 383 -15.67 8.86 -0.99
C VAL A 383 -16.07 8.83 0.48
N ARG A 384 -17.31 9.29 0.77
CA ARG A 384 -17.92 9.24 2.10
C ARG A 384 -19.36 8.76 1.98
N MET A 385 -19.83 8.01 2.98
CA MET A 385 -21.21 7.50 3.07
C MET A 385 -21.71 7.59 4.51
N GLU A 386 -23.00 7.82 4.67
CA GLU A 386 -23.62 7.95 5.97
C GLU A 386 -24.27 6.67 6.46
N THR A 387 -24.69 5.81 5.54
CA THR A 387 -25.47 4.61 5.86
C THR A 387 -24.87 3.35 5.23
N LEU A 388 -25.13 2.20 5.87
CA LEU A 388 -24.80 0.89 5.30
C LEU A 388 -25.54 0.66 3.97
N ASP A 389 -26.80 1.09 3.87
CA ASP A 389 -27.63 0.86 2.68
C ASP A 389 -27.04 1.52 1.43
N GLU A 390 -26.35 2.66 1.58
CA GLU A 390 -25.58 3.29 0.48
C GLU A 390 -24.37 2.45 0.05
N PHE A 391 -23.79 1.70 1.00
CA PHE A 391 -22.60 0.89 0.74
C PHE A 391 -22.92 -0.52 0.18
N LEU A 392 -24.09 -1.10 0.48
CA LEU A 392 -24.46 -2.46 0.07
C LEU A 392 -24.28 -2.73 -1.44
N PRO A 393 -24.69 -1.82 -2.37
CA PRO A 393 -24.49 -2.05 -3.81
C PRO A 393 -23.00 -2.17 -4.20
N ILE A 394 -22.12 -1.47 -3.50
CA ILE A 394 -20.67 -1.53 -3.73
C ILE A 394 -20.13 -2.87 -3.27
N MET A 395 -20.50 -3.29 -2.08
CA MET A 395 -20.14 -4.60 -1.53
C MET A 395 -20.56 -5.74 -2.45
N GLU A 396 -21.81 -5.71 -2.94
CA GLU A 396 -22.31 -6.73 -3.89
C GLU A 396 -21.51 -6.75 -5.19
N ARG A 397 -21.16 -5.58 -5.72
CA ARG A 397 -20.31 -5.47 -6.91
C ARG A 397 -18.93 -6.08 -6.64
N GLN A 398 -18.28 -5.74 -5.52
CA GLN A 398 -16.98 -6.29 -5.13
C GLN A 398 -17.03 -7.82 -5.02
N PHE A 399 -18.11 -8.38 -4.48
CA PHE A 399 -18.31 -9.83 -4.41
C PHE A 399 -18.32 -10.53 -5.77
N GLY A 400 -18.71 -9.80 -6.82
CA GLY A 400 -18.71 -10.30 -8.19
C GLY A 400 -17.36 -10.22 -8.91
N ILE A 401 -16.39 -9.43 -8.38
CA ILE A 401 -15.09 -9.22 -9.04
C ILE A 401 -14.18 -10.43 -8.87
N SER A 402 -14.14 -11.01 -7.68
CA SER A 402 -13.28 -12.14 -7.37
C SER A 402 -13.99 -13.13 -6.43
N ARG A 403 -13.90 -14.41 -6.76
CA ARG A 403 -14.38 -15.50 -5.90
C ARG A 403 -13.53 -15.63 -4.64
N VAL A 404 -12.22 -15.42 -4.77
CA VAL A 404 -11.28 -15.58 -3.65
C VAL A 404 -11.23 -14.34 -2.77
N PHE A 405 -11.24 -13.12 -3.32
CA PHE A 405 -11.01 -11.89 -2.55
C PHE A 405 -12.07 -10.80 -2.71
N GLY A 406 -13.17 -11.04 -3.42
CA GLY A 406 -14.21 -10.03 -3.59
C GLY A 406 -14.84 -9.51 -2.29
N ASP A 407 -14.67 -10.23 -1.18
CA ASP A 407 -15.15 -9.83 0.14
C ASP A 407 -14.08 -9.30 1.10
N VAL A 408 -12.81 -9.22 0.66
CA VAL A 408 -11.70 -8.83 1.53
C VAL A 408 -11.67 -7.32 1.81
N GLN A 409 -11.91 -6.53 0.78
CA GLN A 409 -11.73 -5.07 0.85
C GLN A 409 -12.88 -4.37 1.57
N THR A 410 -14.04 -5.01 1.66
CA THR A 410 -15.28 -4.45 2.19
C THR A 410 -15.09 -3.74 3.55
N GLY A 411 -14.37 -4.34 4.49
CA GLY A 411 -14.15 -3.76 5.81
C GLY A 411 -13.31 -2.47 5.76
N ALA A 412 -12.25 -2.45 4.95
CA ALA A 412 -11.40 -1.28 4.78
C ALA A 412 -12.17 -0.12 4.10
N GLU A 413 -12.97 -0.43 3.09
CA GLU A 413 -13.80 0.57 2.41
C GLU A 413 -14.91 1.11 3.31
N MET A 414 -15.50 0.30 4.19
CA MET A 414 -16.44 0.77 5.21
C MET A 414 -15.80 1.72 6.23
N ILE A 415 -14.53 1.52 6.58
CA ILE A 415 -13.76 2.46 7.41
C ILE A 415 -13.56 3.77 6.65
N CYS A 416 -13.12 3.72 5.39
CA CYS A 416 -12.88 4.91 4.58
C CYS A 416 -14.19 5.69 4.30
N ALA A 417 -15.29 4.99 4.05
CA ALA A 417 -16.61 5.61 3.84
C ALA A 417 -17.06 6.47 5.03
N GLN A 418 -16.67 6.11 6.25
CA GLN A 418 -17.01 6.80 7.48
C GLN A 418 -15.88 7.70 8.03
N TRP A 419 -14.75 7.84 7.29
CA TRP A 419 -13.58 8.57 7.75
C TRP A 419 -13.84 10.07 7.94
N ARG A 420 -13.29 10.67 9.00
CA ARG A 420 -13.65 12.01 9.45
C ARG A 420 -12.63 13.10 9.15
N PHE A 421 -11.40 12.75 8.74
CA PHE A 421 -10.40 13.74 8.38
C PHE A 421 -9.91 13.56 6.94
N PRO A 422 -10.31 14.48 6.03
CA PRO A 422 -9.74 14.52 4.69
C PRO A 422 -8.28 14.97 4.76
N ALA A 423 -7.46 14.48 3.83
CA ALA A 423 -6.09 14.94 3.69
C ALA A 423 -6.06 16.43 3.30
N LYS A 424 -5.24 17.22 4.01
CA LYS A 424 -4.99 18.61 3.62
C LYS A 424 -4.14 18.67 2.36
N GLY A 425 -4.39 19.68 1.52
CA GLY A 425 -3.62 19.90 0.29
C GLY A 425 -3.61 18.70 -0.65
N GLN A 426 -4.69 17.90 -0.62
CA GLN A 426 -4.88 16.72 -1.46
C GLN A 426 -4.71 17.07 -2.95
N TYR A 427 -4.15 16.13 -3.72
CA TYR A 427 -4.14 16.22 -5.17
C TYR A 427 -5.54 15.92 -5.71
N THR A 428 -6.07 16.84 -6.50
CA THR A 428 -7.42 16.75 -7.09
C THR A 428 -7.40 16.76 -8.62
N GLY A 429 -6.23 16.56 -9.23
CA GLY A 429 -6.08 16.46 -10.68
C GLY A 429 -6.54 15.12 -11.24
N ASP A 430 -6.45 14.99 -12.55
CA ASP A 430 -6.99 13.87 -13.33
C ASP A 430 -5.94 12.82 -13.73
N PHE A 431 -4.72 12.94 -13.23
CA PHE A 431 -3.59 12.06 -13.59
C PHE A 431 -3.31 11.97 -15.12
N HIS A 432 -3.72 12.97 -15.91
CA HIS A 432 -3.27 13.16 -17.29
C HIS A 432 -2.00 14.00 -17.28
N VAL A 433 -0.85 13.35 -17.36
CA VAL A 433 0.45 13.96 -17.01
C VAL A 433 1.46 13.76 -18.13
N LYS A 434 2.17 14.83 -18.46
CA LYS A 434 3.39 14.78 -19.26
C LYS A 434 4.58 15.07 -18.36
N THR A 435 5.30 14.03 -17.96
CA THR A 435 6.53 14.16 -17.18
C THR A 435 7.71 14.55 -18.07
N ARG A 436 8.77 15.11 -17.47
CA ARG A 436 10.01 15.48 -18.17
C ARG A 436 10.63 14.29 -18.91
N HIS A 437 10.61 13.11 -18.33
CA HIS A 437 11.02 11.83 -18.92
C HIS A 437 9.96 10.76 -18.71
N PRO A 438 9.86 9.77 -19.61
CA PRO A 438 8.87 8.71 -19.50
C PRO A 438 8.95 7.94 -18.18
N VAL A 439 7.78 7.55 -17.64
CA VAL A 439 7.65 6.70 -16.46
C VAL A 439 7.60 5.23 -16.90
N LEU A 440 8.28 4.36 -16.18
CA LEU A 440 8.21 2.90 -16.38
C LEU A 440 7.24 2.30 -15.36
N PHE A 441 6.18 1.69 -15.87
CA PHE A 441 5.23 0.90 -15.10
C PHE A 441 5.54 -0.59 -15.29
N ILE A 442 5.67 -1.35 -14.20
CA ILE A 442 5.94 -2.78 -14.24
C ILE A 442 4.76 -3.52 -13.61
N GLY A 443 4.31 -4.62 -14.22
CA GLY A 443 3.24 -5.43 -13.68
C GLY A 443 3.35 -6.89 -14.10
N ASN A 444 3.00 -7.80 -13.19
CA ASN A 444 2.95 -9.22 -13.42
C ASN A 444 1.64 -9.66 -14.07
N THR A 445 1.69 -10.73 -14.86
CA THR A 445 0.50 -11.28 -15.56
C THR A 445 -0.53 -11.92 -14.64
N ALA A 446 -0.13 -12.29 -13.42
CA ALA A 446 -1.03 -12.85 -12.41
C ALA A 446 -0.63 -12.35 -11.02
N ASP A 447 -0.97 -11.11 -10.76
CA ASP A 447 -0.78 -10.43 -9.48
C ASP A 447 -2.14 -10.30 -8.79
N ALA A 448 -2.25 -10.87 -7.58
CA ALA A 448 -3.50 -10.93 -6.84
C ALA A 448 -3.94 -9.59 -6.22
N PHE A 449 -3.04 -8.58 -6.16
CA PHE A 449 -3.23 -7.35 -5.38
C PHE A 449 -2.96 -6.07 -6.16
N THR A 450 -2.08 -6.12 -7.15
CA THR A 450 -1.70 -4.99 -8.00
C THR A 450 -1.69 -5.41 -9.47
N PRO A 451 -2.88 -5.75 -10.02
CA PRO A 451 -2.99 -6.45 -11.29
C PRO A 451 -2.40 -5.66 -12.45
N LEU A 452 -1.96 -6.37 -13.49
CA LEU A 452 -1.42 -5.76 -14.70
C LEU A 452 -2.39 -4.74 -15.33
N ALA A 453 -3.69 -4.90 -15.13
CA ALA A 453 -4.70 -3.95 -15.56
C ALA A 453 -4.46 -2.56 -14.95
N SER A 454 -4.16 -2.50 -13.65
CA SER A 454 -3.86 -1.23 -12.96
C SER A 454 -2.60 -0.56 -13.50
N ALA A 455 -1.55 -1.32 -13.83
CA ALA A 455 -0.35 -0.77 -14.47
C ALA A 455 -0.68 -0.15 -15.85
N ARG A 456 -1.52 -0.81 -16.64
CA ARG A 456 -1.95 -0.32 -17.96
C ARG A 456 -2.84 0.91 -17.87
N ASN A 457 -3.82 0.90 -16.96
CA ASN A 457 -4.75 2.01 -16.76
C ASN A 457 -4.02 3.24 -16.20
N ALA A 458 -3.13 3.04 -15.24
CA ALA A 458 -2.29 4.11 -14.72
C ALA A 458 -1.38 4.70 -15.81
N SER A 459 -0.68 3.85 -16.57
CA SER A 459 0.20 4.27 -17.67
C SER A 459 -0.54 5.07 -18.75
N ALA A 460 -1.79 4.76 -19.03
CA ALA A 460 -2.59 5.47 -20.05
C ALA A 460 -2.75 6.98 -19.74
N GLY A 461 -2.64 7.39 -18.48
CA GLY A 461 -2.66 8.79 -18.07
C GLY A 461 -1.32 9.50 -18.19
N PHE A 462 -0.19 8.78 -18.39
CA PHE A 462 1.15 9.37 -18.41
C PHE A 462 1.74 9.36 -19.83
N GLU A 463 1.81 10.52 -20.46
CA GLU A 463 2.27 10.67 -21.86
C GLU A 463 3.69 10.09 -22.05
N GLY A 464 3.83 9.17 -22.99
CA GLY A 464 5.11 8.55 -23.33
C GLY A 464 5.59 7.47 -22.36
N SER A 465 4.81 7.14 -21.33
CA SER A 465 5.14 6.06 -20.38
C SER A 465 5.20 4.68 -21.07
N VAL A 466 5.88 3.75 -20.42
CA VAL A 466 6.06 2.38 -20.90
C VAL A 466 5.56 1.40 -19.87
N VAL A 467 4.80 0.38 -20.31
CA VAL A 467 4.40 -0.76 -19.46
C VAL A 467 5.31 -1.93 -19.76
N LEU A 468 6.07 -2.38 -18.78
CA LEU A 468 6.80 -3.64 -18.81
C LEU A 468 5.94 -4.72 -18.17
N GLN A 469 5.43 -5.62 -19.00
CA GLN A 469 4.74 -6.81 -18.54
C GLN A 469 5.74 -7.92 -18.25
N THR A 470 5.73 -8.46 -17.05
CA THR A 470 6.45 -9.67 -16.70
C THR A 470 5.50 -10.87 -16.67
N ASN A 471 5.95 -12.01 -17.18
CA ASN A 471 5.17 -13.25 -17.11
C ASN A 471 5.48 -13.93 -15.77
N GLY A 472 4.84 -13.44 -14.72
CA GLY A 472 5.09 -13.86 -13.35
C GLY A 472 3.82 -13.84 -12.50
N TYR A 473 4.01 -14.28 -11.27
CA TYR A 473 3.00 -14.33 -10.22
C TYR A 473 3.46 -13.52 -9.03
N GLY A 474 2.51 -13.06 -8.21
CA GLY A 474 2.78 -12.30 -6.99
C GLY A 474 2.93 -10.81 -7.22
N VAL A 475 3.02 -10.08 -6.11
CA VAL A 475 3.12 -8.61 -6.09
C VAL A 475 4.53 -8.21 -6.46
N SER A 476 4.69 -7.34 -7.48
CA SER A 476 5.98 -6.86 -7.94
C SER A 476 6.82 -7.87 -8.75
N SER A 477 7.66 -7.33 -9.63
CA SER A 477 8.59 -8.11 -10.45
C SER A 477 9.84 -8.59 -9.69
N LEU A 478 10.08 -8.04 -8.50
CA LEU A 478 11.19 -8.42 -7.64
C LEU A 478 10.69 -9.27 -6.48
N PRO A 479 11.30 -10.44 -6.21
CA PRO A 479 10.96 -11.30 -5.06
C PRO A 479 11.08 -10.61 -3.68
N LEU A 480 11.37 -9.36 -3.67
CA LEU A 480 11.86 -8.50 -2.60
C LEU A 480 10.82 -8.02 -1.60
N PHE A 481 9.60 -7.80 -2.07
CA PHE A 481 8.56 -7.24 -1.20
C PHE A 481 8.08 -8.22 -0.14
N MET A 482 8.51 -9.48 -0.21
CA MET A 482 8.07 -10.57 0.67
C MET A 482 8.96 -10.80 1.90
N GLY A 483 10.24 -10.48 1.82
CA GLY A 483 11.16 -10.63 2.96
C GLY A 483 11.11 -9.47 3.97
N ILE A 484 10.36 -8.41 3.65
CA ILE A 484 10.40 -7.15 4.37
C ILE A 484 9.44 -7.14 5.59
N TRP A 485 8.45 -8.02 5.59
CA TRP A 485 7.46 -8.10 6.66
C TRP A 485 7.90 -8.94 7.87
N SER A 486 9.08 -9.57 7.82
CA SER A 486 9.64 -10.42 8.87
C SER A 486 10.77 -9.75 9.66
N VAL A 487 10.68 -8.47 9.97
CA VAL A 487 11.60 -7.84 10.92
C VAL A 487 10.99 -7.86 12.30
N ASP A 488 11.58 -8.67 13.20
CA ASP A 488 11.29 -8.75 14.64
C ASP A 488 11.35 -7.39 15.33
#